data_e479bc985bf3127cec1fc14e6dd28246
#
_entry.id   e479bc985bf3127cec1fc14e6dd28246
#
_cell.length_a   1.000
_cell.length_b   1.000
_cell.length_c   1.000
_cell.angle_alpha   90.00
_cell.angle_beta   90.00
_cell.angle_gamma   90.00
#
_symmetry.space_group_name_H-M   'P 1'
#
loop_
_entity.id
_entity.type
_entity.pdbx_description
1 polymer ?
#
loop_
_entity_poly.entity_id
_entity_poly.type
_entity_poly.pdbx_seq_one_letter_code
_entity_poly.pdbx_strand_id
1 'polypeptide(L)'
;MATMAAEIAQSLPYLRRYARAITGDQRRGDIQVQRCLERLLTDRSNSAGLSLRLLLFRTLTRSWNDQAEPEPASHAPIANNAILDHRVREIAPARRQALVLSVLEGFTTDEIAKILEVAPAEAERLMTLAKADLRDQRPTRIMIIEDEPIIALDLAGICERHGHQVVGFAATRDEAVAKAQEERPGLILADIQLADDSSGIDAVSDILKQMSVPVIFITAFPQRLLTGQRPEPTFLITKPFDADTLAVSISQALATAAA
;
A
#
# COMPACT_ATOMS: atom_id res chain seq x y z
N MET A 1 -28.04 4.21 15.83
CA MET A 1 -27.67 4.10 14.41
C MET A 1 -26.55 5.08 14.15
N ALA A 2 -25.40 4.61 13.65
CA ALA A 2 -24.36 5.52 13.20
C ALA A 2 -24.92 6.36 12.05
N THR A 3 -24.65 7.66 12.06
CA THR A 3 -25.03 8.52 10.94
C THR A 3 -24.15 8.20 9.73
N MET A 4 -24.64 8.38 8.52
CA MET A 4 -23.86 8.21 7.27
C MET A 4 -22.50 8.95 7.34
N ALA A 5 -22.47 10.12 7.98
CA ALA A 5 -21.24 10.88 8.21
C ALA A 5 -20.23 10.12 9.09
N ALA A 6 -20.69 9.43 10.13
CA ALA A 6 -19.82 8.63 11.00
C ALA A 6 -19.25 7.40 10.26
N GLU A 7 -20.05 6.74 9.43
CA GLU A 7 -19.59 5.61 8.61
C GLU A 7 -18.57 6.06 7.53
N ILE A 8 -18.79 7.22 6.92
CA ILE A 8 -17.81 7.83 6.00
C ILE A 8 -16.51 8.12 6.75
N ALA A 9 -16.59 8.76 7.93
CA ALA A 9 -15.40 9.08 8.73
C ALA A 9 -14.58 7.83 9.10
N GLN A 10 -15.24 6.72 9.44
CA GLN A 10 -14.59 5.44 9.71
C GLN A 10 -13.92 4.84 8.46
N SER A 11 -14.46 5.09 7.27
CA SER A 11 -13.94 4.57 6.00
C SER A 11 -12.83 5.43 5.41
N LEU A 12 -12.71 6.70 5.80
CA LEU A 12 -11.74 7.65 5.23
C LEU A 12 -10.28 7.17 5.30
N PRO A 13 -9.78 6.62 6.42
CA PRO A 13 -8.40 6.15 6.50
C PRO A 13 -8.09 5.08 5.44
N TYR A 14 -9.01 4.15 5.25
CA TYR A 14 -8.87 3.05 4.28
C TYR A 14 -8.99 3.55 2.84
N LEU A 15 -9.92 4.47 2.56
CA LEU A 15 -10.02 5.13 1.25
C LEU A 15 -8.74 5.88 0.88
N ARG A 16 -8.14 6.59 1.83
CA ARG A 16 -6.87 7.29 1.63
C ARG A 16 -5.74 6.30 1.37
N ARG A 17 -5.67 5.19 2.11
CA ARG A 17 -4.70 4.12 1.89
C ARG A 17 -4.83 3.55 0.48
N TYR A 18 -6.03 3.18 0.07
CA TYR A 18 -6.31 2.68 -1.28
C TYR A 18 -5.93 3.70 -2.36
N ALA A 19 -6.39 4.94 -2.23
CA ALA A 19 -6.09 6.01 -3.17
C ALA A 19 -4.58 6.21 -3.35
N ARG A 20 -3.80 6.17 -2.27
CA ARG A 20 -2.34 6.27 -2.32
C ARG A 20 -1.69 5.07 -2.98
N ALA A 21 -2.17 3.86 -2.67
CA ALA A 21 -1.65 2.64 -3.27
C ALA A 21 -1.83 2.61 -4.80
N ILE A 22 -2.91 3.19 -5.33
CA ILE A 22 -3.14 3.24 -6.78
C ILE A 22 -2.48 4.43 -7.46
N THR A 23 -2.30 5.57 -6.76
CA THR A 23 -1.70 6.80 -7.31
C THR A 23 -0.19 6.89 -7.12
N GLY A 24 0.36 6.14 -6.14
CA GLY A 24 1.76 6.21 -5.73
C GLY A 24 2.15 7.49 -4.97
N ASP A 25 1.22 8.41 -4.73
CA ASP A 25 1.49 9.72 -4.12
C ASP A 25 0.39 10.14 -3.15
N GLN A 26 0.77 10.67 -1.99
CA GLN A 26 -0.17 11.09 -0.94
C GLN A 26 -1.10 12.21 -1.43
N ARG A 27 -0.54 13.26 -2.04
CA ARG A 27 -1.30 14.43 -2.48
C ARG A 27 -2.30 14.09 -3.58
N ARG A 28 -1.87 13.27 -4.55
CA ARG A 28 -2.75 12.75 -5.60
C ARG A 28 -3.84 11.88 -5.01
N GLY A 29 -3.51 10.99 -4.09
CA GLY A 29 -4.48 10.15 -3.38
C GLY A 29 -5.52 10.95 -2.62
N ASP A 30 -5.10 11.96 -1.85
CA ASP A 30 -6.01 12.81 -1.08
C ASP A 30 -6.96 13.63 -1.98
N ILE A 31 -6.48 14.11 -3.13
CA ILE A 31 -7.31 14.76 -4.16
C ILE A 31 -8.38 13.79 -4.70
N GLN A 32 -8.03 12.52 -4.94
CA GLN A 32 -9.01 11.53 -5.41
C GLN A 32 -10.07 11.22 -4.36
N VAL A 33 -9.69 11.14 -3.09
CA VAL A 33 -10.65 10.96 -1.99
C VAL A 33 -11.60 12.15 -1.90
N GLN A 34 -11.11 13.38 -1.98
CA GLN A 34 -11.95 14.57 -1.99
C GLN A 34 -12.97 14.53 -3.13
N ARG A 35 -12.55 14.26 -4.36
CA ARG A 35 -13.42 14.13 -5.54
C ARG A 35 -14.45 13.00 -5.40
N CYS A 36 -14.05 11.88 -4.81
CA CYS A 36 -14.96 10.78 -4.50
C CYS A 36 -16.10 11.25 -3.58
N LEU A 37 -15.77 11.98 -2.50
CA LEU A 37 -16.77 12.50 -1.57
C LEU A 37 -17.68 13.55 -2.21
N GLU A 38 -17.14 14.45 -3.04
CA GLU A 38 -17.91 15.43 -3.78
C GLU A 38 -18.92 14.76 -4.75
N ARG A 39 -18.48 13.70 -5.47
CA ARG A 39 -19.37 12.91 -6.34
C ARG A 39 -20.48 12.22 -5.57
N LEU A 40 -20.19 11.67 -4.40
CA LEU A 40 -21.22 11.04 -3.56
C LEU A 40 -22.27 12.01 -3.06
N LEU A 41 -21.91 13.27 -2.85
CA LEU A 41 -22.86 14.31 -2.43
C LEU A 41 -23.78 14.74 -3.59
N THR A 42 -23.28 14.69 -4.83
CA THR A 42 -24.01 15.14 -6.02
C THR A 42 -24.81 14.02 -6.68
N ASP A 43 -24.34 12.77 -6.65
CA ASP A 43 -24.96 11.64 -7.34
C ASP A 43 -25.48 10.60 -6.33
N ARG A 44 -26.71 10.77 -5.89
CA ARG A 44 -27.42 9.82 -5.00
C ARG A 44 -28.08 8.64 -5.73
N SER A 45 -28.06 8.63 -7.06
CA SER A 45 -28.86 7.69 -7.86
C SER A 45 -28.27 6.27 -7.93
N ASN A 46 -26.99 6.08 -7.57
CA ASN A 46 -26.26 4.85 -7.85
C ASN A 46 -26.03 3.95 -6.61
N SER A 47 -26.79 4.16 -5.53
CA SER A 47 -26.60 3.45 -4.24
C SER A 47 -27.45 2.18 -4.07
N ALA A 48 -28.25 1.79 -5.03
CA ALA A 48 -29.21 0.68 -4.89
C ALA A 48 -28.50 -0.63 -4.57
N GLY A 49 -28.60 -1.07 -3.31
CA GLY A 49 -28.17 -2.40 -2.85
C GLY A 49 -26.71 -2.57 -2.49
N LEU A 50 -25.88 -1.53 -2.50
CA LEU A 50 -24.48 -1.58 -2.06
C LEU A 50 -24.32 -1.06 -0.63
N SER A 51 -23.43 -1.69 0.15
CA SER A 51 -22.97 -1.08 1.40
C SER A 51 -22.26 0.25 1.13
N LEU A 52 -22.30 1.16 2.10
CA LEU A 52 -21.61 2.45 1.97
C LEU A 52 -20.12 2.28 1.66
N ARG A 53 -19.48 1.29 2.28
CA ARG A 53 -18.07 0.96 2.03
C ARG A 53 -17.84 0.59 0.56
N LEU A 54 -18.63 -0.31 -0.01
CA LEU A 54 -18.53 -0.68 -1.43
C LEU A 54 -18.76 0.51 -2.35
N LEU A 55 -19.75 1.35 -2.03
CA LEU A 55 -20.07 2.54 -2.80
C LEU A 55 -18.91 3.53 -2.82
N LEU A 56 -18.26 3.77 -1.68
CA LEU A 56 -17.10 4.65 -1.55
C LEU A 56 -15.94 4.19 -2.44
N PHE A 57 -15.56 2.91 -2.33
CA PHE A 57 -14.45 2.37 -3.11
C PHE A 57 -14.76 2.33 -4.61
N ARG A 58 -15.99 1.96 -5.01
CA ARG A 58 -16.43 2.02 -6.41
C ARG A 58 -16.38 3.44 -6.97
N THR A 59 -16.90 4.41 -6.22
CA THR A 59 -16.91 5.80 -6.66
C THR A 59 -15.50 6.37 -6.82
N LEU A 60 -14.58 6.02 -5.90
CA LEU A 60 -13.18 6.43 -5.98
C LEU A 60 -12.50 5.81 -7.19
N THR A 61 -12.65 4.50 -7.38
CA THR A 61 -12.06 3.75 -8.51
C THR A 61 -12.55 4.30 -9.85
N ARG A 62 -13.86 4.52 -9.99
CA ARG A 62 -14.45 5.11 -11.18
C ARG A 62 -13.94 6.54 -11.42
N SER A 63 -13.88 7.36 -10.36
CA SER A 63 -13.34 8.72 -10.45
C SER A 63 -11.88 8.75 -10.92
N TRP A 64 -11.09 7.77 -10.49
CA TRP A 64 -9.72 7.61 -10.94
C TRP A 64 -9.64 7.18 -12.41
N ASN A 65 -10.40 6.16 -12.79
CA ASN A 65 -10.40 5.63 -14.16
C ASN A 65 -10.90 6.66 -15.19
N ASP A 66 -11.89 7.47 -14.83
CA ASP A 66 -12.42 8.55 -15.70
C ASP A 66 -11.38 9.65 -15.98
N GLN A 67 -10.35 9.79 -15.17
CA GLN A 67 -9.30 10.80 -15.30
C GLN A 67 -7.98 10.25 -15.84
N ALA A 68 -7.88 8.92 -15.99
CA ALA A 68 -6.74 8.30 -16.63
C ALA A 68 -6.72 8.68 -18.11
N GLU A 69 -6.18 9.88 -18.40
CA GLU A 69 -5.66 10.13 -19.75
C GLU A 69 -4.60 9.07 -20.04
N PRO A 70 -4.51 8.52 -21.28
CA PRO A 70 -3.40 7.70 -21.66
C PRO A 70 -2.13 8.50 -21.34
N GLU A 71 -1.30 8.00 -20.41
CA GLU A 71 -0.05 8.67 -20.04
C GLU A 71 0.72 8.96 -21.33
N PRO A 72 1.11 10.22 -21.58
CA PRO A 72 1.93 10.52 -22.74
C PRO A 72 3.24 9.74 -22.58
N ALA A 73 3.61 8.99 -23.61
CA ALA A 73 4.86 8.24 -23.71
C ALA A 73 6.06 9.21 -23.85
N SER A 74 6.20 10.12 -22.91
CA SER A 74 7.24 11.16 -22.91
C SER A 74 7.86 11.27 -21.53
N HIS A 75 8.85 10.41 -21.29
CA HIS A 75 9.82 10.72 -20.26
C HIS A 75 11.21 10.54 -20.84
N ALA A 76 11.94 11.65 -20.86
CA ALA A 76 13.37 11.64 -21.12
C ALA A 76 14.06 10.66 -20.14
N PRO A 77 14.99 9.82 -20.59
CA PRO A 77 15.64 8.85 -19.73
C PRO A 77 16.54 9.59 -18.74
N ILE A 78 16.15 9.55 -17.44
CA ILE A 78 17.11 9.80 -16.37
C ILE A 78 17.95 8.54 -16.28
N ALA A 79 19.23 8.68 -16.65
CA ALA A 79 20.20 7.61 -16.72
C ALA A 79 20.26 6.82 -15.39
N ASN A 80 20.28 5.50 -15.49
CA ASN A 80 20.56 4.44 -14.53
C ASN A 80 19.42 3.72 -13.81
N ASN A 81 18.13 4.07 -13.93
CA ASN A 81 17.03 3.28 -13.33
C ASN A 81 15.90 2.90 -14.30
N ALA A 82 16.07 3.16 -15.59
CA ALA A 82 15.01 3.01 -16.61
C ALA A 82 14.41 1.59 -16.75
N ILE A 83 15.13 0.54 -16.33
CA ILE A 83 14.67 -0.85 -16.46
C ILE A 83 13.72 -1.26 -15.34
N LEU A 84 13.85 -0.68 -14.15
CA LEU A 84 12.97 -0.94 -12.99
C LEU A 84 11.64 -0.19 -13.11
N ASP A 85 11.68 1.03 -13.62
CA ASP A 85 10.51 1.90 -13.82
C ASP A 85 9.50 1.33 -14.82
N HIS A 86 9.98 0.60 -15.84
CA HIS A 86 9.16 0.04 -16.90
C HIS A 86 8.23 -1.10 -16.42
N ARG A 87 8.70 -1.98 -15.53
CA ARG A 87 7.98 -3.22 -15.19
C ARG A 87 6.79 -3.05 -14.26
N VAL A 88 6.76 -2.01 -13.45
CA VAL A 88 5.67 -1.75 -12.50
C VAL A 88 4.60 -0.87 -13.10
N ARG A 89 4.94 -0.01 -14.01
CA ARG A 89 3.98 0.66 -14.90
C ARG A 89 3.27 -0.35 -15.81
N GLU A 90 3.86 -1.52 -16.03
CA GLU A 90 3.29 -2.61 -16.84
C GLU A 90 2.18 -3.41 -16.13
N ILE A 91 2.01 -3.33 -14.81
CA ILE A 91 0.79 -3.88 -14.20
C ILE A 91 -0.36 -2.97 -14.62
N ALA A 92 -1.15 -3.46 -15.58
CA ALA A 92 -2.32 -2.73 -16.06
C ALA A 92 -3.12 -2.17 -14.86
N PRO A 93 -3.54 -0.91 -14.88
CA PRO A 93 -4.17 -0.24 -13.74
C PRO A 93 -5.27 -1.07 -13.07
N ALA A 94 -6.08 -1.79 -13.85
CA ALA A 94 -7.13 -2.66 -13.34
C ALA A 94 -6.60 -3.84 -12.52
N ARG A 95 -5.46 -4.45 -12.89
CA ARG A 95 -4.83 -5.54 -12.13
C ARG A 95 -4.34 -5.05 -10.78
N ARG A 96 -3.69 -3.87 -10.76
CA ARG A 96 -3.22 -3.22 -9.52
C ARG A 96 -4.40 -2.90 -8.60
N GLN A 97 -5.47 -2.33 -9.14
CA GLN A 97 -6.67 -2.03 -8.38
C GLN A 97 -7.29 -3.29 -7.77
N ALA A 98 -7.47 -4.37 -8.55
CA ALA A 98 -8.00 -5.64 -8.06
C ALA A 98 -7.15 -6.21 -6.93
N LEU A 99 -5.83 -6.18 -7.08
CA LEU A 99 -4.89 -6.70 -6.09
C LEU A 99 -4.93 -5.90 -4.79
N VAL A 100 -4.87 -4.57 -4.87
CA VAL A 100 -4.92 -3.68 -3.69
C VAL A 100 -6.24 -3.81 -2.96
N LEU A 101 -7.37 -3.88 -3.69
CA LEU A 101 -8.70 -4.10 -3.10
C LEU A 101 -8.78 -5.44 -2.34
N SER A 102 -8.23 -6.50 -2.91
CA SER A 102 -8.20 -7.83 -2.26
C SER A 102 -7.32 -7.81 -1.03
N VAL A 103 -6.07 -7.41 -1.20
CA VAL A 103 -4.99 -7.65 -0.26
C VAL A 103 -4.95 -6.60 0.87
N LEU A 104 -5.06 -5.32 0.55
CA LEU A 104 -4.98 -4.26 1.56
C LEU A 104 -6.35 -3.95 2.17
N GLU A 105 -7.41 -4.07 1.38
CA GLU A 105 -8.74 -3.67 1.83
C GLU A 105 -9.64 -4.87 2.19
N GLY A 106 -9.20 -6.11 1.89
CA GLY A 106 -9.88 -7.33 2.28
C GLY A 106 -11.25 -7.54 1.60
N PHE A 107 -11.44 -7.00 0.40
CA PHE A 107 -12.65 -7.25 -0.38
C PHE A 107 -12.63 -8.64 -1.02
N THR A 108 -13.78 -9.31 -1.02
CA THR A 108 -14.00 -10.56 -1.74
C THR A 108 -13.98 -10.35 -3.25
N THR A 109 -13.78 -11.42 -4.04
CA THR A 109 -13.81 -11.35 -5.51
C THR A 109 -15.11 -10.75 -6.05
N ASP A 110 -16.25 -11.10 -5.46
CA ASP A 110 -17.56 -10.55 -5.85
C ASP A 110 -17.69 -9.05 -5.55
N GLU A 111 -17.11 -8.60 -4.44
CA GLU A 111 -17.07 -7.19 -4.07
C GLU A 111 -16.14 -6.41 -4.99
N ILE A 112 -14.97 -6.98 -5.31
CA ILE A 112 -14.02 -6.41 -6.27
C ILE A 112 -14.66 -6.26 -7.66
N ALA A 113 -15.40 -7.28 -8.12
CA ALA A 113 -16.14 -7.22 -9.37
C ALA A 113 -17.14 -6.04 -9.39
N LYS A 114 -17.85 -5.81 -8.28
CA LYS A 114 -18.77 -4.67 -8.13
C LYS A 114 -18.04 -3.32 -8.07
N ILE A 115 -16.86 -3.27 -7.43
CA ILE A 115 -16.06 -2.04 -7.33
C ILE A 115 -15.47 -1.66 -8.70
N LEU A 116 -14.92 -2.65 -9.41
CA LEU A 116 -14.31 -2.45 -10.73
C LEU A 116 -15.34 -2.40 -11.87
N GLU A 117 -16.60 -2.68 -11.59
CA GLU A 117 -17.70 -2.75 -12.58
C GLU A 117 -17.41 -3.77 -13.70
N VAL A 118 -16.87 -4.95 -13.32
CA VAL A 118 -16.54 -6.06 -14.23
C VAL A 118 -17.28 -7.34 -13.82
N ALA A 119 -17.26 -8.35 -14.70
CA ALA A 119 -17.79 -9.67 -14.36
C ALA A 119 -16.93 -10.35 -13.26
N PRO A 120 -17.51 -11.20 -12.37
CA PRO A 120 -16.74 -11.90 -11.33
C PRO A 120 -15.56 -12.71 -11.87
N ALA A 121 -15.73 -13.39 -12.99
CA ALA A 121 -14.67 -14.15 -13.66
C ALA A 121 -13.52 -13.25 -14.15
N GLU A 122 -13.83 -12.01 -14.56
CA GLU A 122 -12.79 -11.04 -14.94
C GLU A 122 -12.05 -10.51 -13.72
N ALA A 123 -12.72 -10.25 -12.59
CA ALA A 123 -12.06 -9.88 -11.34
C ALA A 123 -11.09 -10.97 -10.88
N GLU A 124 -11.49 -12.24 -10.93
CA GLU A 124 -10.62 -13.38 -10.61
C GLU A 124 -9.42 -13.47 -11.56
N ARG A 125 -9.64 -13.25 -12.85
CA ARG A 125 -8.56 -13.21 -13.87
C ARG A 125 -7.56 -12.09 -13.59
N LEU A 126 -8.06 -10.88 -13.27
CA LEU A 126 -7.21 -9.73 -12.94
C LEU A 126 -6.34 -10.01 -11.71
N MET A 127 -6.91 -10.61 -10.66
CA MET A 127 -6.17 -11.00 -9.45
C MET A 127 -5.11 -12.06 -9.74
N THR A 128 -5.45 -13.08 -10.54
CA THR A 128 -4.52 -14.15 -10.90
C THR A 128 -3.32 -13.60 -11.67
N LEU A 129 -3.58 -12.74 -12.65
CA LEU A 129 -2.53 -12.10 -13.44
C LEU A 129 -1.67 -11.15 -12.58
N ALA A 130 -2.30 -10.37 -11.71
CA ALA A 130 -1.57 -9.49 -10.79
C ALA A 130 -0.65 -10.26 -9.84
N LYS A 131 -1.10 -11.42 -9.31
CA LYS A 131 -0.27 -12.31 -8.49
C LYS A 131 0.89 -12.93 -9.28
N ALA A 132 0.69 -13.23 -10.56
CA ALA A 132 1.77 -13.71 -11.44
C ALA A 132 2.83 -12.62 -11.69
N ASP A 133 2.38 -11.38 -11.94
CA ASP A 133 3.27 -10.22 -12.13
C ASP A 133 4.15 -9.96 -10.89
N LEU A 134 3.69 -10.34 -9.67
CA LEU A 134 4.47 -10.22 -8.43
C LEU A 134 5.62 -11.21 -8.32
N ARG A 135 5.51 -12.39 -8.92
CA ARG A 135 6.53 -13.46 -8.81
C ARG A 135 7.82 -13.15 -9.57
N ASP A 136 7.79 -12.18 -10.47
CA ASP A 136 8.91 -11.83 -11.35
C ASP A 136 9.78 -10.66 -10.82
N GLN A 137 9.72 -10.41 -9.50
CA GLN A 137 10.42 -9.28 -8.87
C GLN A 137 11.91 -9.57 -8.63
N ARG A 138 12.72 -8.51 -8.71
CA ARG A 138 14.14 -8.60 -8.37
C ARG A 138 14.32 -8.73 -6.85
N PRO A 139 15.28 -9.57 -6.40
CA PRO A 139 15.67 -9.63 -5.01
C PRO A 139 16.00 -8.24 -4.46
N THR A 140 15.49 -7.95 -3.27
CA THR A 140 15.74 -6.71 -2.56
C THR A 140 16.26 -7.00 -1.17
N ARG A 141 17.16 -6.13 -0.66
CA ARG A 141 17.66 -6.18 0.71
C ARG A 141 16.61 -5.56 1.65
N ILE A 142 16.07 -6.35 2.56
CA ILE A 142 14.99 -5.94 3.47
C ILE A 142 15.53 -5.87 4.90
N MET A 143 15.27 -4.77 5.59
CA MET A 143 15.50 -4.63 7.02
C MET A 143 14.15 -4.70 7.75
N ILE A 144 14.13 -5.38 8.90
CA ILE A 144 12.93 -5.56 9.72
C ILE A 144 13.14 -4.87 11.07
N ILE A 145 12.22 -3.97 11.43
CA ILE A 145 12.17 -3.27 12.72
C ILE A 145 10.94 -3.82 13.45
N GLU A 146 11.18 -4.75 14.38
CA GLU A 146 10.14 -5.48 15.11
C GLU A 146 10.74 -5.99 16.42
N ASP A 147 10.09 -5.72 17.55
CA ASP A 147 10.57 -6.13 18.87
C ASP A 147 10.13 -7.54 19.28
N GLU A 148 9.10 -8.09 18.65
CA GLU A 148 8.65 -9.44 18.86
C GLU A 148 9.43 -10.43 17.95
N PRO A 149 10.38 -11.26 18.53
CA PRO A 149 11.24 -12.12 17.71
C PRO A 149 10.47 -13.10 16.81
N ILE A 150 9.33 -13.59 17.29
CA ILE A 150 8.50 -14.56 16.54
C ILE A 150 7.93 -13.88 15.29
N ILE A 151 7.42 -12.65 15.43
CA ILE A 151 6.88 -11.87 14.30
C ILE A 151 8.00 -11.49 13.34
N ALA A 152 9.16 -11.07 13.87
CA ALA A 152 10.31 -10.72 13.04
C ALA A 152 10.78 -11.93 12.18
N LEU A 153 10.80 -13.14 12.75
CA LEU A 153 11.17 -14.37 12.03
C LEU A 153 10.10 -14.78 11.00
N ASP A 154 8.82 -14.59 11.31
CA ASP A 154 7.74 -14.87 10.34
C ASP A 154 7.83 -13.93 9.15
N LEU A 155 8.01 -12.64 9.40
CA LEU A 155 8.26 -11.63 8.35
C LEU A 155 9.46 -12.00 7.48
N ALA A 156 10.57 -12.39 8.11
CA ALA A 156 11.78 -12.81 7.40
C ALA A 156 11.51 -14.03 6.51
N GLY A 157 10.86 -15.04 7.04
CA GLY A 157 10.50 -16.24 6.28
C GLY A 157 9.59 -15.95 5.09
N ILE A 158 8.67 -15.00 5.21
CA ILE A 158 7.83 -14.58 4.08
C ILE A 158 8.70 -13.86 3.03
N CYS A 159 9.53 -12.90 3.43
CA CYS A 159 10.42 -12.16 2.53
C CYS A 159 11.34 -13.11 1.73
N GLU A 160 11.96 -14.06 2.42
CA GLU A 160 12.89 -15.02 1.81
C GLU A 160 12.20 -15.98 0.84
N ARG A 161 10.99 -16.47 1.18
CA ARG A 161 10.17 -17.28 0.25
C ARG A 161 9.80 -16.54 -1.03
N HIS A 162 9.77 -15.21 -1.01
CA HIS A 162 9.53 -14.37 -2.18
C HIS A 162 10.82 -13.87 -2.86
N GLY A 163 11.98 -14.43 -2.45
CA GLY A 163 13.27 -14.18 -3.11
C GLY A 163 13.98 -12.91 -2.65
N HIS A 164 13.50 -12.24 -1.59
CA HIS A 164 14.20 -11.10 -0.99
C HIS A 164 15.24 -11.58 0.04
N GLN A 165 16.21 -10.71 0.34
CA GLN A 165 17.24 -10.95 1.34
C GLN A 165 16.98 -10.13 2.59
N VAL A 166 16.76 -10.77 3.74
CA VAL A 166 16.72 -10.06 5.03
C VAL A 166 18.14 -9.77 5.48
N VAL A 167 18.47 -8.49 5.65
CA VAL A 167 19.83 -8.01 5.94
C VAL A 167 20.02 -7.55 7.38
N GLY A 168 18.95 -7.36 8.14
CA GLY A 168 19.04 -6.97 9.53
C GLY A 168 17.71 -6.95 10.27
N PHE A 169 17.82 -7.10 11.58
CA PHE A 169 16.72 -6.97 12.53
C PHE A 169 17.06 -5.86 13.53
N ALA A 170 16.08 -5.08 13.95
CA ALA A 170 16.21 -4.12 15.03
C ALA A 170 14.96 -4.17 15.91
N ALA A 171 15.15 -4.15 17.22
CA ALA A 171 14.06 -4.16 18.19
C ALA A 171 13.84 -2.78 18.83
N THR A 172 14.76 -1.84 18.64
CA THR A 172 14.72 -0.48 19.18
C THR A 172 15.01 0.56 18.11
N ARG A 173 14.68 1.82 18.41
CA ARG A 173 14.95 2.95 17.52
C ARG A 173 16.44 3.09 17.21
N ASP A 174 17.30 3.05 18.22
CA ASP A 174 18.73 3.29 18.04
C ASP A 174 19.38 2.18 17.23
N GLU A 175 19.00 0.91 17.48
CA GLU A 175 19.41 -0.23 16.65
C GLU A 175 18.97 -0.07 15.20
N ALA A 176 17.73 0.38 14.99
CA ALA A 176 17.19 0.56 13.66
C ALA A 176 17.98 1.59 12.86
N VAL A 177 18.30 2.74 13.46
CA VAL A 177 19.06 3.79 12.80
C VAL A 177 20.49 3.32 12.50
N ALA A 178 21.17 2.67 13.45
CA ALA A 178 22.54 2.16 13.27
C ALA A 178 22.60 1.11 12.15
N LYS A 179 21.69 0.12 12.17
CA LYS A 179 21.66 -0.93 11.17
C LYS A 179 21.28 -0.43 9.78
N ALA A 180 20.36 0.52 9.68
CA ALA A 180 20.00 1.10 8.39
C ALA A 180 21.19 1.80 7.72
N GLN A 181 22.07 2.44 8.50
CA GLN A 181 23.30 3.06 8.00
C GLN A 181 24.31 2.02 7.52
N GLU A 182 24.48 0.92 8.28
CA GLU A 182 25.42 -0.16 7.99
C GLU A 182 24.98 -0.94 6.75
N GLU A 183 23.74 -1.45 6.79
CA GLU A 183 23.23 -2.41 5.82
C GLU A 183 22.69 -1.77 4.53
N ARG A 184 22.35 -0.49 4.56
CA ARG A 184 21.78 0.20 3.39
C ARG A 184 20.64 -0.60 2.73
N PRO A 185 19.53 -0.88 3.44
CA PRO A 185 18.43 -1.67 2.90
C PRO A 185 17.75 -0.99 1.72
N GLY A 186 17.21 -1.79 0.81
CA GLY A 186 16.38 -1.32 -0.30
C GLY A 186 14.89 -1.23 0.07
N LEU A 187 14.49 -1.78 1.25
CA LEU A 187 13.13 -1.68 1.82
C LEU A 187 13.22 -1.87 3.34
N ILE A 188 12.35 -1.19 4.08
CA ILE A 188 12.17 -1.36 5.52
C ILE A 188 10.76 -1.84 5.82
N LEU A 189 10.63 -2.90 6.62
CA LEU A 189 9.40 -3.30 7.28
C LEU A 189 9.49 -2.84 8.73
N ALA A 190 8.52 -2.07 9.23
CA ALA A 190 8.59 -1.48 10.57
C ALA A 190 7.29 -1.65 11.35
N ASP A 191 7.36 -2.21 12.56
CA ASP A 191 6.27 -2.02 13.52
C ASP A 191 6.30 -0.58 14.07
N ILE A 192 5.15 -0.13 14.54
CA ILE A 192 4.97 1.18 15.17
C ILE A 192 5.44 1.17 16.62
N GLN A 193 5.19 0.07 17.35
CA GLN A 193 5.54 -0.09 18.76
C GLN A 193 6.81 -0.92 18.88
N LEU A 194 7.75 -0.49 19.70
CA LEU A 194 9.03 -1.17 19.95
C LEU A 194 9.25 -1.39 21.46
N ALA A 195 10.17 -2.32 21.80
CA ALA A 195 10.38 -2.85 23.15
C ALA A 195 10.76 -1.82 24.22
N ASP A 196 11.36 -0.69 23.82
CA ASP A 196 11.87 0.35 24.71
C ASP A 196 10.92 1.54 24.82
N ASP A 197 9.62 1.31 24.60
CA ASP A 197 8.61 2.37 24.46
C ASP A 197 8.93 3.40 23.35
N SER A 198 9.96 3.16 22.54
CA SER A 198 10.25 3.98 21.39
C SER A 198 9.26 3.69 20.27
N SER A 199 9.13 4.64 19.36
CA SER A 199 8.22 4.52 18.23
C SER A 199 8.98 4.11 16.97
N GLY A 200 8.53 3.05 16.30
CA GLY A 200 9.02 2.72 14.97
C GLY A 200 8.80 3.85 13.96
N ILE A 201 7.81 4.74 14.19
CA ILE A 201 7.61 5.95 13.39
C ILE A 201 8.81 6.89 13.56
N ASP A 202 9.29 7.09 14.78
CA ASP A 202 10.43 7.95 15.04
C ASP A 202 11.73 7.36 14.51
N ALA A 203 11.91 6.02 14.64
CA ALA A 203 13.03 5.31 14.04
C ALA A 203 13.07 5.51 12.51
N VAL A 204 11.95 5.27 11.84
CA VAL A 204 11.80 5.48 10.40
C VAL A 204 12.03 6.94 10.02
N SER A 205 11.48 7.89 10.80
CA SER A 205 11.69 9.32 10.55
C SER A 205 13.16 9.71 10.56
N ASP A 206 13.95 9.17 11.52
CA ASP A 206 15.38 9.44 11.60
C ASP A 206 16.18 8.77 10.48
N ILE A 207 15.78 7.57 10.07
CA ILE A 207 16.38 6.88 8.91
C ILE A 207 16.12 7.68 7.63
N LEU A 208 14.89 8.14 7.42
CA LEU A 208 14.52 8.88 6.20
C LEU A 208 15.14 10.27 6.08
N LYS A 209 15.65 10.85 7.18
CA LYS A 209 16.48 12.06 7.13
C LYS A 209 17.85 11.82 6.49
N GLN A 210 18.31 10.56 6.48
CA GLN A 210 19.67 10.19 6.09
C GLN A 210 19.69 9.41 4.77
N MET A 211 18.61 8.71 4.43
CA MET A 211 18.51 7.93 3.20
C MET A 211 17.09 7.93 2.65
N SER A 212 16.96 7.78 1.34
CA SER A 212 15.67 7.54 0.69
C SER A 212 15.48 6.03 0.53
N VAL A 213 14.51 5.47 1.25
CA VAL A 213 14.18 4.05 1.24
C VAL A 213 12.67 3.88 1.42
N PRO A 214 12.00 2.99 0.65
CA PRO A 214 10.60 2.69 0.87
C PRO A 214 10.39 2.01 2.22
N VAL A 215 9.28 2.35 2.87
CA VAL A 215 8.90 1.81 4.17
C VAL A 215 7.49 1.27 4.13
N ILE A 216 7.30 0.06 4.68
CA ILE A 216 6.00 -0.53 4.95
C ILE A 216 5.84 -0.60 6.47
N PHE A 217 4.82 0.06 7.00
CA PHE A 217 4.45 -0.12 8.40
C PHE A 217 3.53 -1.33 8.57
N ILE A 218 3.79 -2.12 9.60
CA ILE A 218 3.03 -3.33 9.95
C ILE A 218 2.56 -3.18 11.39
N THR A 219 1.26 -3.00 11.63
CA THR A 219 0.75 -2.65 12.97
C THR A 219 -0.63 -3.20 13.26
N ALA A 220 -0.91 -3.44 14.54
CA ALA A 220 -2.26 -3.72 15.02
C ALA A 220 -3.15 -2.46 15.11
N PHE A 221 -2.55 -1.24 15.03
CA PHE A 221 -3.25 0.03 15.27
C PHE A 221 -3.10 1.01 14.09
N PRO A 222 -3.66 0.70 12.91
CA PRO A 222 -3.50 1.52 11.70
C PRO A 222 -4.02 2.95 11.86
N GLN A 223 -5.03 3.16 12.71
CA GLN A 223 -5.62 4.48 12.98
C GLN A 223 -4.63 5.48 13.59
N ARG A 224 -3.56 5.02 14.22
CA ARG A 224 -2.51 5.91 14.77
C ARG A 224 -1.68 6.61 13.69
N LEU A 225 -1.60 6.03 12.50
CA LEU A 225 -0.86 6.57 11.35
C LEU A 225 -1.76 7.31 10.37
N LEU A 226 -3.02 6.93 10.26
CA LEU A 226 -3.95 7.45 9.26
C LEU A 226 -4.74 8.67 9.80
N THR A 227 -4.04 9.62 10.40
CA THR A 227 -4.65 10.78 11.10
C THR A 227 -4.90 11.98 10.19
N GLY A 228 -4.29 12.04 9.00
CA GLY A 228 -4.37 13.20 8.12
C GLY A 228 -3.49 14.39 8.52
N GLN A 229 -2.83 14.34 9.68
CA GLN A 229 -2.08 15.47 10.22
C GLN A 229 -0.55 15.41 9.99
N ARG A 230 -0.01 14.26 9.57
CA ARG A 230 1.42 14.03 9.29
C ARG A 230 1.56 13.46 7.89
N PRO A 231 2.76 13.45 7.30
CA PRO A 231 3.03 12.59 6.17
C PRO A 231 2.65 11.15 6.58
N GLU A 232 1.62 10.62 5.96
CA GLU A 232 1.15 9.27 6.26
C GLU A 232 1.93 8.29 5.39
N PRO A 233 2.22 7.07 5.89
CA PRO A 233 2.92 6.08 5.10
C PRO A 233 2.11 5.69 3.85
N THR A 234 2.80 5.52 2.75
CA THR A 234 2.18 5.05 1.50
C THR A 234 1.71 3.61 1.66
N PHE A 235 2.45 2.80 2.44
CA PHE A 235 2.16 1.40 2.66
C PHE A 235 2.00 1.09 4.14
N LEU A 236 0.86 0.51 4.46
CA LEU A 236 0.47 0.13 5.81
C LEU A 236 -0.28 -1.19 5.79
N ILE A 237 0.24 -2.18 6.51
CA ILE A 237 -0.35 -3.49 6.71
C ILE A 237 -0.90 -3.58 8.13
N THR A 238 -2.11 -4.11 8.27
CA THR A 238 -2.72 -4.34 9.58
C THR A 238 -2.44 -5.75 10.06
N LYS A 239 -1.94 -5.91 11.29
CA LYS A 239 -1.83 -7.22 11.97
C LYS A 239 -3.25 -7.72 12.39
N PRO A 240 -3.61 -9.00 12.23
CA PRO A 240 -2.84 -10.05 11.55
C PRO A 240 -2.88 -9.90 10.03
N PHE A 241 -1.82 -10.37 9.36
CA PHE A 241 -1.68 -10.34 7.91
C PHE A 241 -1.30 -11.72 7.37
N ASP A 242 -1.54 -11.96 6.09
CA ASP A 242 -1.09 -13.16 5.39
C ASP A 242 0.14 -12.87 4.50
N ALA A 243 0.76 -13.93 4.01
CA ALA A 243 1.97 -13.84 3.19
C ALA A 243 1.71 -13.11 1.84
N ASP A 244 0.54 -13.29 1.24
CA ASP A 244 0.18 -12.62 -0.01
C ASP A 244 0.09 -11.09 0.21
N THR A 245 -0.51 -10.67 1.34
CA THR A 245 -0.60 -9.25 1.74
C THR A 245 0.77 -8.60 1.85
N LEU A 246 1.72 -9.27 2.51
CA LEU A 246 3.08 -8.75 2.65
C LEU A 246 3.79 -8.69 1.30
N ALA A 247 3.75 -9.77 0.52
CA ALA A 247 4.40 -9.84 -0.80
C ALA A 247 3.90 -8.74 -1.75
N VAL A 248 2.58 -8.53 -1.80
CA VAL A 248 1.96 -7.47 -2.60
C VAL A 248 2.41 -6.10 -2.16
N SER A 249 2.44 -5.86 -0.84
CA SER A 249 2.83 -4.56 -0.29
C SER A 249 4.31 -4.26 -0.56
N ILE A 250 5.20 -5.26 -0.43
CA ILE A 250 6.62 -5.15 -0.81
C ILE A 250 6.74 -4.75 -2.27
N SER A 251 6.04 -5.48 -3.13
CA SER A 251 6.01 -5.19 -4.56
C SER A 251 5.62 -3.76 -4.87
N GLN A 252 4.51 -3.31 -4.30
CA GLN A 252 3.99 -1.96 -4.52
C GLN A 252 4.95 -0.89 -3.97
N ALA A 253 5.57 -1.13 -2.80
CA ALA A 253 6.50 -0.20 -2.20
C ALA A 253 7.78 -0.03 -3.04
N LEU A 254 8.33 -1.14 -3.54
CA LEU A 254 9.50 -1.11 -4.43
C LEU A 254 9.21 -0.41 -5.76
N ALA A 255 7.99 -0.57 -6.23
CA ALA A 255 7.49 0.03 -7.44
C ALA A 255 7.40 1.55 -7.39
N THR A 256 6.87 2.07 -6.28
CA THR A 256 6.68 3.51 -6.08
C THR A 256 7.98 4.23 -5.72
N ALA A 257 8.95 3.53 -5.12
CA ALA A 257 10.26 4.10 -4.79
C ALA A 257 11.17 4.26 -6.02
N ALA A 258 10.87 3.55 -7.11
CA ALA A 258 11.61 3.63 -8.37
C ALA A 258 11.07 4.75 -9.30
N ALA A 259 9.95 5.38 -8.96
CA ALA A 259 9.32 6.48 -9.70
C ALA A 259 9.75 7.85 -9.21
#